data_d352432676769a724894c7fb6e35329e
#
_entry.id   d352432676769a724894c7fb6e35329e
#
_cell.length_a   1.000
_cell.length_b   1.000
_cell.length_c   1.000
_cell.angle_alpha   90.00
_cell.angle_beta   90.00
_cell.angle_gamma   90.00
#
_symmetry.space_group_name_H-M   'P 1'
#
loop_
_entity.id
_entity.type
_entity.pdbx_description
1 polymer ?
#
loop_
_entity_poly.entity_id
_entity_poly.type
_entity_poly.pdbx_seq_one_letter_code
_entity_poly.pdbx_strand_id
1 'polypeptide(L)'
;MNDFWRKGEPYIWTTAAALATTLLLAAVLIVVVLVNGLGVFWPSRVAVAELQDGTRVMGEIIRHEAIFDGEGQRVQFKIGNRDLYGLDFRWVNEADINRMSYPDDVIVLERQEHGNFYGTLANLEGRTVTSPAQGWAELRQRLRQLAGEQDRIAEMSGKLADLNGQVARLRLRERKLLYRGLTAEDARVAELQTRRETLERRFHELADQQSDLISSLRERTATFVDVSGNEREMPLVDIVRPYQPNRMSLPAKVAHYAGKLWELLSDEPRESNTEGGLFPAIFGTVMLIFVMSLFSFPLGVLAAIYLREYAKEGVIVRMVRIAVNNLAGIPSIVYGIFGLAFFVYGIGGSIDQLFFPERLPDPTFGTGGILWASLTLSLLTVPVVIVATEEALGAIPNGVREGSLALG
;
A
#
# COMPACT_ATOMS: atom_id res chain seq x y z
N MET A 1 -45.08 15.31 33.51
CA MET A 1 -45.03 14.43 32.32
C MET A 1 -45.41 15.13 31.02
N ASN A 2 -46.28 16.14 31.01
CA ASN A 2 -46.70 16.82 29.76
C ASN A 2 -45.65 17.71 29.08
N ASP A 3 -44.72 18.30 29.82
CA ASP A 3 -43.68 19.20 29.24
C ASP A 3 -42.62 18.47 28.47
N PHE A 4 -42.19 17.26 28.88
CA PHE A 4 -41.22 16.42 28.22
C PHE A 4 -41.66 16.06 26.77
N TRP A 5 -42.93 15.66 26.63
CA TRP A 5 -43.51 15.36 25.30
C TRP A 5 -43.76 16.61 24.45
N ARG A 6 -44.18 17.69 25.08
CA ARG A 6 -44.49 18.96 24.37
C ARG A 6 -43.26 19.67 23.83
N LYS A 7 -42.10 19.54 24.50
CA LYS A 7 -40.83 20.10 24.07
C LYS A 7 -40.07 19.22 23.08
N GLY A 8 -40.61 18.05 22.70
CA GLY A 8 -39.94 17.14 21.78
C GLY A 8 -38.71 16.42 22.34
N GLU A 9 -38.49 16.45 23.66
CA GLU A 9 -37.33 15.84 24.30
C GLU A 9 -37.19 14.32 24.02
N PRO A 10 -38.29 13.49 23.93
CA PRO A 10 -38.17 12.10 23.55
C PRO A 10 -37.52 11.89 22.18
N TYR A 11 -37.78 12.74 21.20
CA TYR A 11 -37.19 12.65 19.87
C TYR A 11 -35.73 13.05 19.89
N ILE A 12 -35.36 14.03 20.72
CA ILE A 12 -33.94 14.41 20.93
C ILE A 12 -33.18 13.23 21.56
N TRP A 13 -33.76 12.60 22.58
CA TRP A 13 -33.11 11.44 23.22
C TRP A 13 -33.03 10.22 22.30
N THR A 14 -34.07 9.96 21.51
CA THR A 14 -34.04 8.84 20.54
C THR A 14 -33.00 9.07 19.42
N THR A 15 -32.92 10.29 18.89
CA THR A 15 -31.89 10.61 17.87
C THR A 15 -30.48 10.59 18.45
N ALA A 16 -30.29 11.10 19.68
CA ALA A 16 -29.00 11.01 20.37
C ALA A 16 -28.59 9.54 20.65
N ALA A 17 -29.54 8.70 21.08
CA ALA A 17 -29.31 7.28 21.29
C ALA A 17 -28.99 6.55 19.98
N ALA A 18 -29.68 6.85 18.89
CA ALA A 18 -29.39 6.30 17.57
C ALA A 18 -27.98 6.69 17.09
N LEU A 19 -27.60 7.97 17.23
CA LEU A 19 -26.26 8.45 16.91
C LEU A 19 -25.19 7.75 17.75
N ALA A 20 -25.40 7.67 19.08
CA ALA A 20 -24.47 6.99 19.99
C ALA A 20 -24.29 5.51 19.63
N THR A 21 -25.39 4.83 19.27
CA THR A 21 -25.35 3.43 18.83
C THR A 21 -24.58 3.27 17.53
N THR A 22 -24.79 4.15 16.55
CA THR A 22 -24.06 4.12 15.28
C THR A 22 -22.57 4.36 15.48
N LEU A 23 -22.19 5.34 16.32
CA LEU A 23 -20.78 5.61 16.65
C LEU A 23 -20.14 4.44 17.42
N LEU A 24 -20.88 3.82 18.34
CA LEU A 24 -20.41 2.64 19.06
C LEU A 24 -20.17 1.46 18.11
N LEU A 25 -21.09 1.19 17.19
CA LEU A 25 -20.93 0.13 16.19
C LEU A 25 -19.73 0.39 15.28
N ALA A 26 -19.55 1.63 14.83
CA ALA A 26 -18.37 2.01 14.05
C ALA A 26 -17.07 1.82 14.84
N ALA A 27 -17.04 2.24 16.11
CA ALA A 27 -15.88 2.06 16.97
C ALA A 27 -15.58 0.57 17.21
N VAL A 28 -16.60 -0.25 17.49
CA VAL A 28 -16.45 -1.70 17.66
C VAL A 28 -15.89 -2.34 16.37
N LEU A 29 -16.43 -1.97 15.22
CA LEU A 29 -15.94 -2.47 13.92
C LEU A 29 -14.45 -2.14 13.71
N ILE A 30 -14.06 -0.89 13.97
CA ILE A 30 -12.67 -0.46 13.87
C ILE A 30 -11.79 -1.27 14.83
N VAL A 31 -12.19 -1.43 16.08
CA VAL A 31 -11.44 -2.21 17.08
C VAL A 31 -11.30 -3.67 16.65
N VAL A 32 -12.37 -4.30 16.17
CA VAL A 32 -12.33 -5.69 15.67
C VAL A 32 -11.37 -5.83 14.50
N VAL A 33 -11.42 -4.90 13.53
CA VAL A 33 -10.50 -4.90 12.37
C VAL A 33 -9.05 -4.71 12.82
N LEU A 34 -8.79 -3.78 13.72
CA LEU A 34 -7.44 -3.53 14.24
C LEU A 34 -6.89 -4.73 15.01
N VAL A 35 -7.67 -5.28 15.93
CA VAL A 35 -7.24 -6.42 16.78
C VAL A 35 -6.94 -7.65 15.92
N ASN A 36 -7.82 -7.99 14.99
CA ASN A 36 -7.61 -9.13 14.10
C ASN A 36 -6.50 -8.89 13.08
N GLY A 37 -6.43 -7.70 12.49
CA GLY A 37 -5.42 -7.36 11.49
C GLY A 37 -4.02 -7.27 12.10
N LEU A 38 -3.86 -6.57 13.21
CA LEU A 38 -2.56 -6.41 13.87
C LEU A 38 -2.08 -7.73 14.51
N GLY A 39 -2.99 -8.61 14.94
CA GLY A 39 -2.65 -9.91 15.50
C GLY A 39 -1.84 -10.80 14.55
N VAL A 40 -1.99 -10.64 13.25
CA VAL A 40 -1.29 -11.42 12.21
C VAL A 40 0.23 -11.23 12.25
N PHE A 41 0.71 -10.07 12.69
CA PHE A 41 2.15 -9.76 12.73
C PHE A 41 2.87 -10.31 13.97
N TRP A 42 2.12 -10.87 14.93
CA TRP A 42 2.74 -11.46 16.13
C TRP A 42 3.47 -12.76 15.79
N PRO A 43 4.79 -12.91 16.13
CA PRO A 43 5.53 -14.13 15.83
C PRO A 43 5.03 -15.29 16.71
N SER A 44 4.11 -16.06 16.14
CA SER A 44 3.53 -17.22 16.79
C SER A 44 4.55 -18.37 16.89
N ARG A 45 4.34 -19.31 17.80
CA ARG A 45 5.17 -20.50 17.88
C ARG A 45 4.88 -21.41 16.70
N VAL A 46 5.94 -22.01 16.15
CA VAL A 46 5.82 -23.04 15.12
C VAL A 46 5.71 -24.40 15.79
N ALA A 47 4.60 -25.07 15.55
CA ALA A 47 4.34 -26.42 16.01
C ALA A 47 4.74 -27.45 14.94
N VAL A 48 5.24 -28.59 15.39
CA VAL A 48 5.38 -29.81 14.58
C VAL A 48 4.40 -30.83 15.13
N ALA A 49 3.39 -31.17 14.32
CA ALA A 49 2.40 -32.19 14.62
C ALA A 49 2.77 -33.47 13.87
N GLU A 50 2.86 -34.58 14.59
CA GLU A 50 3.00 -35.94 14.05
C GLU A 50 1.61 -36.58 14.04
N LEU A 51 1.14 -36.96 12.86
CA LEU A 51 -0.18 -37.55 12.67
C LEU A 51 -0.13 -39.07 12.89
N GLN A 52 -1.30 -39.67 13.10
CA GLN A 52 -1.43 -41.12 13.30
C GLN A 52 -0.97 -41.96 12.09
N ASP A 53 -1.03 -41.37 10.89
CA ASP A 53 -0.55 -41.97 9.64
C ASP A 53 0.97 -41.85 9.44
N GLY A 54 1.69 -41.26 10.42
CA GLY A 54 3.13 -41.00 10.33
C GLY A 54 3.50 -39.72 9.56
N THR A 55 2.53 -39.01 9.00
CA THR A 55 2.78 -37.72 8.32
C THR A 55 3.13 -36.66 9.36
N ARG A 56 4.05 -35.76 9.02
CA ARG A 56 4.40 -34.61 9.86
C ARG A 56 3.91 -33.32 9.20
N VAL A 57 3.36 -32.43 10.02
CA VAL A 57 2.92 -31.10 9.63
C VAL A 57 3.63 -30.09 10.49
N MET A 58 4.28 -29.09 9.87
CA MET A 58 4.95 -28.00 10.57
C MET A 58 4.33 -26.67 10.16
N GLY A 59 4.03 -25.81 11.13
CA GLY A 59 3.48 -24.50 10.87
C GLY A 59 3.03 -23.77 12.12
N GLU A 60 2.57 -22.56 11.93
CA GLU A 60 1.94 -21.78 12.99
C GLU A 60 0.47 -22.18 13.14
N ILE A 61 0.00 -22.34 14.38
CA ILE A 61 -1.40 -22.59 14.66
C ILE A 61 -2.16 -21.28 14.58
N ILE A 62 -3.10 -21.17 13.64
CA ILE A 62 -3.89 -19.97 13.41
C ILE A 62 -5.18 -19.98 14.22
N ARG A 63 -5.91 -21.11 14.20
CA ARG A 63 -7.18 -21.24 14.93
C ARG A 63 -7.57 -22.69 15.13
N HIS A 64 -8.40 -22.89 16.16
CA HIS A 64 -9.15 -24.12 16.40
C HIS A 64 -10.61 -23.89 16.01
N GLU A 65 -11.22 -24.87 15.38
CA GLU A 65 -12.61 -24.80 14.93
C GLU A 65 -13.31 -26.15 15.16
N ALA A 66 -14.55 -26.11 15.62
CA ALA A 66 -15.36 -27.33 15.75
C ALA A 66 -15.68 -27.88 14.35
N ILE A 67 -15.70 -29.20 14.21
CA ILE A 67 -16.09 -29.88 12.95
C ILE A 67 -17.57 -29.71 12.75
N PHE A 68 -18.02 -29.15 11.60
CA PHE A 68 -19.40 -28.71 11.34
C PHE A 68 -20.45 -29.84 11.44
N ASP A 69 -20.13 -31.06 10.98
CA ASP A 69 -21.03 -32.22 11.01
C ASP A 69 -20.44 -33.44 11.76
N GLY A 70 -19.51 -33.24 12.70
CA GLY A 70 -18.82 -34.29 13.42
C GLY A 70 -18.51 -33.93 14.88
N GLU A 71 -18.14 -34.93 15.65
CA GLU A 71 -17.60 -34.72 16.99
C GLU A 71 -16.09 -34.37 16.90
N GLY A 72 -15.66 -33.32 17.63
CA GLY A 72 -14.26 -32.95 17.76
C GLY A 72 -13.91 -31.58 17.21
N GLN A 73 -12.63 -31.27 17.28
CA GLN A 73 -12.04 -30.02 16.79
C GLN A 73 -11.03 -30.27 15.68
N ARG A 74 -10.86 -29.28 14.82
CA ARG A 74 -9.80 -29.23 13.82
C ARG A 74 -8.92 -28.01 14.02
N VAL A 75 -7.66 -28.15 13.73
CA VAL A 75 -6.63 -27.13 13.87
C VAL A 75 -6.18 -26.67 12.49
N GLN A 76 -6.14 -25.38 12.29
CA GLN A 76 -5.59 -24.80 11.06
C GLN A 76 -4.13 -24.43 11.28
N PHE A 77 -3.25 -25.08 10.51
CA PHE A 77 -1.84 -24.76 10.41
C PHE A 77 -1.57 -23.85 9.24
N LYS A 78 -0.80 -22.77 9.45
CA LYS A 78 -0.14 -22.04 8.39
C LYS A 78 1.17 -22.76 8.10
N ILE A 79 1.17 -23.57 7.05
CA ILE A 79 2.31 -24.43 6.71
C ILE A 79 3.35 -23.74 5.84
N GLY A 80 2.99 -22.59 5.22
CA GLY A 80 3.88 -21.90 4.28
C GLY A 80 4.38 -22.83 3.17
N ASN A 81 5.65 -22.64 2.78
CA ASN A 81 6.31 -23.53 1.80
C ASN A 81 5.47 -23.71 0.52
N ARG A 82 4.83 -22.63 0.05
CA ARG A 82 3.88 -22.64 -1.08
C ARG A 82 4.49 -23.21 -2.34
N ASP A 83 5.78 -23.02 -2.54
CA ASP A 83 6.56 -23.55 -3.65
C ASP A 83 6.75 -25.09 -3.59
N LEU A 84 6.57 -25.72 -2.42
CA LEU A 84 6.60 -27.16 -2.24
C LEU A 84 5.20 -27.78 -2.22
N TYR A 85 4.25 -27.15 -1.56
CA TYR A 85 2.94 -27.70 -1.29
C TYR A 85 1.79 -27.09 -2.07
N GLY A 86 1.99 -25.94 -2.72
CA GLY A 86 0.95 -25.20 -3.44
C GLY A 86 -0.10 -24.55 -2.54
N LEU A 87 -0.04 -24.73 -1.22
CA LEU A 87 -1.00 -24.27 -0.21
C LEU A 87 -0.26 -23.62 0.95
N ASP A 88 -0.84 -22.55 1.51
CA ASP A 88 -0.33 -21.89 2.71
C ASP A 88 -0.92 -22.46 4.00
N PHE A 89 -2.12 -23.05 3.93
CA PHE A 89 -2.87 -23.51 5.10
C PHE A 89 -3.28 -24.96 4.95
N ARG A 90 -3.21 -25.71 6.05
CA ARG A 90 -3.68 -27.09 6.13
C ARG A 90 -4.54 -27.28 7.38
N TRP A 91 -5.71 -27.87 7.20
CA TRP A 91 -6.55 -28.32 8.28
C TRP A 91 -6.19 -29.72 8.71
N VAL A 92 -6.08 -29.95 10.02
CA VAL A 92 -5.79 -31.25 10.62
C VAL A 92 -6.81 -31.47 11.74
N ASN A 93 -7.47 -32.62 11.77
CA ASN A 93 -8.35 -32.94 12.89
C ASN A 93 -7.49 -33.18 14.13
N GLU A 94 -7.91 -32.64 15.27
CA GLU A 94 -7.15 -32.77 16.52
C GLU A 94 -7.02 -34.25 16.95
N ALA A 95 -8.04 -35.06 16.64
CA ALA A 95 -8.04 -36.51 16.88
C ALA A 95 -6.96 -37.27 16.09
N ASP A 96 -6.52 -36.75 14.93
CA ASP A 96 -5.50 -37.37 14.11
C ASP A 96 -4.07 -37.04 14.56
N ILE A 97 -3.91 -36.10 15.52
CA ILE A 97 -2.61 -35.67 16.04
C ILE A 97 -2.17 -36.63 17.14
N ASN A 98 -1.10 -37.37 16.88
CA ASN A 98 -0.49 -38.27 17.87
C ASN A 98 0.39 -37.51 18.86
N ARG A 99 1.23 -36.57 18.34
CA ARG A 99 2.17 -35.80 19.14
C ARG A 99 2.32 -34.39 18.59
N MET A 100 2.38 -33.39 19.48
CA MET A 100 2.71 -32.02 19.14
C MET A 100 3.97 -31.59 19.86
N SER A 101 4.89 -30.95 19.16
CA SER A 101 6.16 -30.45 19.71
C SER A 101 6.49 -29.07 19.14
N TYR A 102 7.36 -28.35 19.81
CA TYR A 102 7.79 -26.99 19.42
C TYR A 102 9.32 -26.92 19.41
N PRO A 103 9.99 -27.48 18.37
CA PRO A 103 11.44 -27.52 18.31
C PRO A 103 12.05 -26.12 18.27
N ASP A 104 13.17 -25.92 18.98
CA ASP A 104 13.86 -24.63 19.09
C ASP A 104 14.69 -24.27 17.85
N ASP A 105 15.03 -25.26 17.03
CA ASP A 105 15.86 -25.13 15.83
C ASP A 105 15.08 -24.79 14.54
N VAL A 106 13.77 -24.75 14.62
CA VAL A 106 12.92 -24.32 13.51
C VAL A 106 13.17 -22.87 13.17
N ILE A 107 13.43 -22.63 11.90
CA ILE A 107 13.62 -21.31 11.32
C ILE A 107 12.42 -20.96 10.45
N VAL A 108 11.89 -19.77 10.62
CA VAL A 108 10.95 -19.16 9.69
C VAL A 108 11.73 -18.18 8.83
N LEU A 109 11.58 -18.31 7.52
CA LEU A 109 12.18 -17.42 6.53
C LEU A 109 11.07 -16.60 5.87
N GLU A 110 11.11 -15.29 6.05
CA GLU A 110 10.36 -14.38 5.20
C GLU A 110 11.11 -14.23 3.89
N ARG A 111 10.45 -14.49 2.78
CA ARG A 111 11.05 -14.48 1.44
C ARG A 111 10.53 -13.32 0.59
N GLN A 112 11.22 -13.03 -0.50
CA GLN A 112 10.75 -12.06 -1.50
C GLN A 112 9.50 -12.57 -2.24
N GLU A 113 9.46 -13.88 -2.50
CA GLU A 113 8.36 -14.55 -3.20
C GLU A 113 8.00 -15.87 -2.49
N HIS A 114 6.80 -16.40 -2.74
CA HIS A 114 6.28 -17.67 -2.23
C HIS A 114 5.97 -17.69 -0.72
N GLY A 115 5.86 -16.52 -0.09
CA GLY A 115 5.50 -16.42 1.33
C GLY A 115 6.55 -16.99 2.28
N ASN A 116 6.13 -17.32 3.51
CA ASN A 116 7.04 -17.84 4.54
C ASN A 116 7.46 -19.28 4.24
N PHE A 117 8.74 -19.57 4.51
CA PHE A 117 9.26 -20.93 4.54
C PHE A 117 9.50 -21.37 5.98
N TYR A 118 9.08 -22.59 6.31
CA TYR A 118 9.30 -23.22 7.62
C TYR A 118 10.21 -24.44 7.43
N GLY A 119 11.31 -24.48 8.14
CA GLY A 119 12.27 -25.57 8.05
C GLY A 119 13.46 -25.43 8.99
N THR A 120 14.46 -26.26 8.76
CA THR A 120 15.76 -26.24 9.44
C THR A 120 16.87 -26.02 8.42
N LEU A 121 17.96 -25.39 8.82
CA LEU A 121 19.10 -25.14 7.95
C LEU A 121 19.96 -26.39 7.84
N ALA A 122 20.16 -26.93 6.64
CA ALA A 122 20.99 -28.11 6.37
C ALA A 122 22.35 -27.75 5.77
N ASN A 123 22.40 -26.79 4.84
CA ASN A 123 23.62 -26.39 4.16
C ASN A 123 23.67 -24.86 4.01
N LEU A 124 24.86 -24.29 4.11
CA LEU A 124 25.12 -22.88 3.90
C LEU A 124 26.33 -22.70 3.00
N GLU A 125 26.14 -22.15 1.81
CA GLU A 125 27.20 -21.93 0.81
C GLU A 125 28.07 -23.18 0.57
N GLY A 126 27.45 -24.35 0.39
CA GLY A 126 28.13 -25.64 0.13
C GLY A 126 28.68 -26.34 1.38
N ARG A 127 28.49 -25.77 2.59
CA ARG A 127 28.95 -26.38 3.85
C ARG A 127 27.78 -26.96 4.64
N THR A 128 27.88 -28.23 4.99
CA THR A 128 26.89 -28.90 5.82
C THR A 128 26.91 -28.33 7.24
N VAL A 129 25.74 -27.97 7.75
CA VAL A 129 25.56 -27.44 9.11
C VAL A 129 25.48 -28.59 10.09
N THR A 130 26.51 -28.77 10.92
CA THR A 130 26.56 -29.82 11.94
C THR A 130 25.93 -29.41 13.27
N SER A 131 25.88 -28.10 13.54
CA SER A 131 25.29 -27.55 14.76
C SER A 131 24.25 -26.47 14.42
N PRO A 132 22.97 -26.65 14.81
CA PRO A 132 21.91 -25.65 14.53
C PRO A 132 22.25 -24.24 15.06
N ALA A 133 22.89 -24.14 16.23
CA ALA A 133 23.22 -22.84 16.82
C ALA A 133 24.34 -22.12 16.04
N GLN A 134 25.35 -22.86 15.58
CA GLN A 134 26.41 -22.28 14.75
C GLN A 134 25.88 -21.88 13.37
N GLY A 135 25.15 -22.78 12.70
CA GLY A 135 24.52 -22.49 11.42
C GLY A 135 23.61 -21.26 11.46
N TRP A 136 22.84 -21.10 12.53
CA TRP A 136 22.04 -19.90 12.75
C TRP A 136 22.87 -18.62 12.86
N ALA A 137 23.97 -18.67 13.61
CA ALA A 137 24.87 -17.52 13.77
C ALA A 137 25.54 -17.13 12.44
N GLU A 138 26.01 -18.14 11.68
CA GLU A 138 26.62 -17.95 10.37
C GLU A 138 25.59 -17.41 9.36
N LEU A 139 24.38 -17.97 9.28
CA LEU A 139 23.32 -17.48 8.40
C LEU A 139 23.04 -15.99 8.66
N ARG A 140 22.87 -15.60 9.93
CA ARG A 140 22.65 -14.20 10.29
C ARG A 140 23.81 -13.29 9.94
N GLN A 141 25.04 -13.79 10.02
CA GLN A 141 26.23 -13.03 9.64
C GLN A 141 26.28 -12.84 8.14
N ARG A 142 26.01 -13.88 7.35
CA ARG A 142 25.97 -13.81 5.88
C ARG A 142 24.89 -12.85 5.39
N LEU A 143 23.71 -12.92 5.93
CA LEU A 143 22.60 -12.01 5.56
C LEU A 143 22.93 -10.54 5.90
N ARG A 144 23.63 -10.28 7.01
CA ARG A 144 24.09 -8.91 7.32
C ARG A 144 25.16 -8.41 6.34
N GLN A 145 26.04 -9.28 5.86
CA GLN A 145 27.02 -8.91 4.83
C GLN A 145 26.32 -8.62 3.49
N LEU A 146 25.32 -9.43 3.14
CA LEU A 146 24.53 -9.21 1.92
C LEU A 146 23.70 -7.92 1.95
N ALA A 147 23.24 -7.48 3.11
CA ALA A 147 22.52 -6.20 3.22
C ALA A 147 23.32 -5.02 2.66
N GLY A 148 24.64 -4.96 2.91
CA GLY A 148 25.51 -3.94 2.34
C GLY A 148 25.64 -4.03 0.80
N GLU A 149 25.57 -5.23 0.22
CA GLU A 149 25.57 -5.40 -1.23
C GLU A 149 24.20 -5.04 -1.84
N GLN A 150 23.12 -5.31 -1.13
CA GLN A 150 21.77 -4.87 -1.53
C GLN A 150 21.66 -3.34 -1.53
N ASP A 151 22.24 -2.65 -0.54
CA ASP A 151 22.32 -1.18 -0.52
C ASP A 151 23.07 -0.64 -1.74
N ARG A 152 24.16 -1.31 -2.16
CA ARG A 152 24.89 -0.96 -3.39
C ARG A 152 24.04 -1.13 -4.64
N ILE A 153 23.26 -2.22 -4.74
CA ILE A 153 22.32 -2.44 -5.85
C ILE A 153 21.25 -1.33 -5.87
N ALA A 154 20.71 -0.95 -4.72
CA ALA A 154 19.75 0.14 -4.61
C ALA A 154 20.34 1.49 -5.05
N GLU A 155 21.61 1.77 -4.65
CA GLU A 155 22.34 2.96 -5.11
C GLU A 155 22.53 2.96 -6.64
N MET A 156 22.92 1.80 -7.20
CA MET A 156 23.09 1.65 -8.66
C MET A 156 21.73 1.85 -9.38
N SER A 157 20.64 1.30 -8.85
CA SER A 157 19.30 1.53 -9.38
C SER A 157 18.93 3.00 -9.37
N GLY A 158 19.23 3.74 -8.33
CA GLY A 158 19.04 5.18 -8.25
C GLY A 158 19.83 5.95 -9.33
N LYS A 159 21.09 5.58 -9.54
CA LYS A 159 21.93 6.17 -10.60
C LYS A 159 21.41 5.84 -12.00
N LEU A 160 20.95 4.61 -12.23
CA LEU A 160 20.32 4.21 -13.50
C LEU A 160 19.03 4.99 -13.75
N ALA A 161 18.19 5.20 -12.75
CA ALA A 161 16.98 6.02 -12.86
C ALA A 161 17.31 7.48 -13.22
N ASP A 162 18.34 8.06 -12.61
CA ASP A 162 18.80 9.42 -12.94
C ASP A 162 19.34 9.52 -14.36
N LEU A 163 20.20 8.58 -14.79
CA LEU A 163 20.70 8.51 -16.16
C LEU A 163 19.56 8.40 -17.19
N ASN A 164 18.60 7.50 -16.94
CA ASN A 164 17.41 7.36 -17.77
C ASN A 164 16.60 8.67 -17.85
N GLY A 165 16.43 9.35 -16.72
CA GLY A 165 15.80 10.67 -16.67
C GLY A 165 16.57 11.73 -17.48
N GLN A 166 17.91 11.71 -17.47
CA GLN A 166 18.72 12.60 -18.30
C GLN A 166 18.58 12.30 -19.77
N VAL A 167 18.63 11.02 -20.18
CA VAL A 167 18.40 10.57 -21.56
C VAL A 167 17.02 11.01 -22.06
N ALA A 168 15.99 10.80 -21.27
CA ALA A 168 14.61 11.20 -21.59
C ALA A 168 14.50 12.74 -21.81
N ARG A 169 15.15 13.54 -20.97
CA ARG A 169 15.19 15.01 -21.14
C ARG A 169 15.91 15.43 -22.42
N LEU A 170 17.01 14.75 -22.79
CA LEU A 170 17.73 15.05 -24.04
C LEU A 170 16.91 14.66 -25.28
N ARG A 171 16.26 13.48 -25.26
CA ARG A 171 15.33 13.06 -26.34
C ARG A 171 14.21 14.06 -26.54
N LEU A 172 13.66 14.59 -25.46
CA LEU A 172 12.60 15.59 -25.56
C LEU A 172 13.12 16.91 -26.17
N ARG A 173 14.31 17.36 -25.76
CA ARG A 173 14.93 18.57 -26.36
C ARG A 173 15.22 18.38 -27.82
N GLU A 174 15.75 17.23 -28.25
CA GLU A 174 15.99 16.84 -29.62
C GLU A 174 14.67 16.89 -30.43
N ARG A 175 13.60 16.22 -29.97
CA ARG A 175 12.28 16.26 -30.62
C ARG A 175 11.76 17.68 -30.75
N LYS A 176 11.93 18.53 -29.74
CA LYS A 176 11.50 19.93 -29.78
C LYS A 176 12.24 20.75 -30.82
N LEU A 177 13.53 20.51 -31.03
CA LEU A 177 14.32 21.17 -32.10
C LEU A 177 13.88 20.70 -33.49
N LEU A 178 13.72 19.39 -33.68
CA LEU A 178 13.23 18.80 -34.92
C LEU A 178 11.81 19.29 -35.25
N TYR A 179 10.90 19.37 -34.28
CA TYR A 179 9.56 19.93 -34.47
C TYR A 179 9.57 21.41 -34.90
N ARG A 180 10.59 22.17 -34.47
CA ARG A 180 10.80 23.56 -34.92
C ARG A 180 11.43 23.70 -36.28
N GLY A 181 11.62 22.59 -37.01
CA GLY A 181 12.13 22.58 -38.38
C GLY A 181 13.64 22.50 -38.52
N LEU A 182 14.39 22.22 -37.44
CA LEU A 182 15.81 21.92 -37.54
C LEU A 182 16.00 20.51 -38.12
N THR A 183 17.07 20.33 -38.88
CA THR A 183 17.44 19.02 -39.45
C THR A 183 18.33 18.25 -38.45
N ALA A 184 18.45 16.94 -38.64
CA ALA A 184 19.36 16.11 -37.84
C ALA A 184 20.84 16.52 -37.97
N GLU A 185 21.20 17.21 -39.05
CA GLU A 185 22.57 17.71 -39.33
C GLU A 185 22.89 19.05 -38.63
N ASP A 186 21.89 19.71 -38.02
CA ASP A 186 22.12 20.95 -37.26
C ASP A 186 23.04 20.65 -36.07
N ALA A 187 24.09 21.46 -35.89
CA ALA A 187 25.09 21.28 -34.85
C ALA A 187 24.48 21.10 -33.44
N ARG A 188 23.39 21.79 -33.14
CA ARG A 188 22.68 21.67 -31.84
C ARG A 188 21.98 20.33 -31.68
N VAL A 189 21.43 19.75 -32.75
CA VAL A 189 20.83 18.42 -32.71
C VAL A 189 21.92 17.36 -32.58
N ALA A 190 23.01 17.48 -33.37
CA ALA A 190 24.15 16.57 -33.31
C ALA A 190 24.83 16.56 -31.91
N GLU A 191 24.95 17.73 -31.27
CA GLU A 191 25.49 17.80 -29.88
C GLU A 191 24.60 17.06 -28.89
N LEU A 192 23.26 17.24 -28.97
CA LEU A 192 22.31 16.52 -28.12
C LEU A 192 22.37 15.00 -28.31
N GLN A 193 22.52 14.55 -29.55
CA GLN A 193 22.65 13.14 -29.91
C GLN A 193 23.94 12.54 -29.32
N THR A 194 25.08 13.19 -29.52
CA THR A 194 26.37 12.75 -28.98
C THR A 194 26.33 12.66 -27.45
N ARG A 195 25.72 13.65 -26.80
CA ARG A 195 25.55 13.66 -25.35
C ARG A 195 24.61 12.54 -24.87
N ARG A 196 23.52 12.29 -25.58
CA ARG A 196 22.58 11.20 -25.30
C ARG A 196 23.27 9.84 -25.44
N GLU A 197 23.98 9.59 -26.53
CA GLU A 197 24.74 8.33 -26.74
C GLU A 197 25.78 8.09 -25.66
N THR A 198 26.41 9.15 -25.16
CA THR A 198 27.36 9.04 -24.05
C THR A 198 26.68 8.61 -22.74
N LEU A 199 25.47 9.15 -22.45
CA LEU A 199 24.70 8.76 -21.29
C LEU A 199 24.09 7.36 -21.44
N GLU A 200 23.62 6.98 -22.61
CA GLU A 200 23.14 5.64 -22.93
C GLU A 200 24.25 4.60 -22.74
N ARG A 201 25.47 4.87 -23.17
CA ARG A 201 26.63 4.01 -22.92
C ARG A 201 26.87 3.83 -21.41
N ARG A 202 26.91 4.92 -20.64
CA ARG A 202 27.08 4.86 -19.17
C ARG A 202 25.96 4.11 -18.50
N PHE A 203 24.74 4.24 -19.01
CA PHE A 203 23.60 3.49 -18.52
C PHE A 203 23.80 1.98 -18.73
N HIS A 204 24.20 1.55 -19.92
CA HIS A 204 24.45 0.14 -20.21
C HIS A 204 25.61 -0.42 -19.37
N GLU A 205 26.73 0.29 -19.29
CA GLU A 205 27.87 -0.12 -18.45
C GLU A 205 27.48 -0.32 -16.98
N LEU A 206 26.68 0.58 -16.43
CA LEU A 206 26.22 0.49 -15.04
C LEU A 206 25.16 -0.60 -14.87
N ALA A 207 24.29 -0.80 -15.87
CA ALA A 207 23.29 -1.87 -15.85
C ALA A 207 23.94 -3.26 -15.93
N ASP A 208 24.98 -3.42 -16.73
CA ASP A 208 25.76 -4.65 -16.81
C ASP A 208 26.44 -4.94 -15.47
N GLN A 209 27.11 -3.95 -14.85
CA GLN A 209 27.73 -4.10 -13.54
C GLN A 209 26.69 -4.49 -12.45
N GLN A 210 25.50 -3.90 -12.49
CA GLN A 210 24.42 -4.26 -11.58
C GLN A 210 23.95 -5.70 -11.80
N SER A 211 23.79 -6.11 -13.06
CA SER A 211 23.39 -7.47 -13.43
C SER A 211 24.41 -8.51 -12.97
N ASP A 212 25.71 -8.24 -13.17
CA ASP A 212 26.79 -9.12 -12.72
C ASP A 212 26.79 -9.27 -11.20
N LEU A 213 26.60 -8.15 -10.47
CA LEU A 213 26.53 -8.17 -9.01
C LEU A 213 25.32 -9.00 -8.54
N ILE A 214 24.13 -8.77 -9.11
CA ILE A 214 22.92 -9.54 -8.78
C ILE A 214 23.15 -11.03 -9.05
N SER A 215 23.76 -11.38 -10.18
CA SER A 215 24.04 -12.77 -10.55
C SER A 215 24.99 -13.43 -9.54
N SER A 216 26.06 -12.75 -9.15
CA SER A 216 27.01 -13.24 -8.15
C SER A 216 26.39 -13.42 -6.75
N LEU A 217 25.39 -12.60 -6.39
CA LEU A 217 24.67 -12.74 -5.14
C LEU A 217 23.70 -13.91 -5.15
N ARG A 218 23.10 -14.21 -6.30
CA ARG A 218 22.19 -15.37 -6.47
C ARG A 218 22.89 -16.71 -6.40
N GLU A 219 24.21 -16.76 -6.68
CA GLU A 219 25.03 -17.96 -6.52
C GLU A 219 25.27 -18.34 -5.06
N ARG A 220 25.08 -17.39 -4.13
CA ARG A 220 25.20 -17.67 -2.69
C ARG A 220 23.88 -18.25 -2.18
N THR A 221 23.89 -19.55 -1.98
CA THR A 221 22.68 -20.31 -1.62
C THR A 221 22.75 -20.90 -0.22
N ALA A 222 21.59 -21.19 0.34
CA ALA A 222 21.43 -22.04 1.51
C ALA A 222 20.37 -23.09 1.26
N THR A 223 20.60 -24.31 1.78
CA THR A 223 19.66 -25.40 1.68
C THR A 223 18.93 -25.56 3.02
N PHE A 224 17.62 -25.53 2.96
CA PHE A 224 16.75 -25.76 4.11
C PHE A 224 15.98 -27.05 3.90
N VAL A 225 15.67 -27.72 4.99
CA VAL A 225 14.90 -28.95 5.00
C VAL A 225 13.58 -28.70 5.69
N ASP A 226 12.49 -29.10 5.06
CA ASP A 226 11.16 -29.05 5.64
C ASP A 226 10.89 -30.21 6.62
N VAL A 227 9.69 -30.26 7.19
CA VAL A 227 9.29 -31.31 8.13
C VAL A 227 9.18 -32.69 7.46
N SER A 228 8.97 -32.76 6.17
CA SER A 228 8.86 -34.00 5.39
C SER A 228 10.20 -34.51 4.87
N GLY A 229 11.29 -33.76 5.12
CA GLY A 229 12.63 -34.10 4.64
C GLY A 229 12.93 -33.59 3.23
N ASN A 230 12.06 -32.77 2.64
CA ASN A 230 12.34 -32.17 1.34
C ASN A 230 13.36 -31.06 1.47
N GLU A 231 14.40 -31.13 0.67
CA GLU A 231 15.44 -30.10 0.61
C GLU A 231 15.02 -28.99 -0.34
N ARG A 232 15.21 -27.74 0.09
CA ARG A 232 15.02 -26.57 -0.74
C ARG A 232 16.24 -25.70 -0.70
N GLU A 233 16.92 -25.60 -1.83
CA GLU A 233 17.98 -24.65 -2.05
C GLU A 233 17.39 -23.33 -2.47
N MET A 234 17.82 -22.23 -1.82
CA MET A 234 17.40 -20.88 -2.14
C MET A 234 18.55 -19.88 -2.05
N PRO A 235 18.59 -18.88 -2.93
CA PRO A 235 19.53 -17.78 -2.84
C PRO A 235 19.36 -17.02 -1.54
N LEU A 236 20.46 -16.67 -0.90
CA LEU A 236 20.42 -15.88 0.34
C LEU A 236 19.81 -14.49 0.12
N VAL A 237 19.93 -13.94 -1.09
CA VAL A 237 19.35 -12.64 -1.47
C VAL A 237 17.82 -12.63 -1.47
N ASP A 238 17.19 -13.80 -1.64
CA ASP A 238 15.73 -13.94 -1.63
C ASP A 238 15.16 -14.02 -0.20
N ILE A 239 16.04 -14.15 0.82
CA ILE A 239 15.65 -14.19 2.23
C ILE A 239 15.59 -12.76 2.78
N VAL A 240 14.39 -12.30 3.08
CA VAL A 240 14.15 -10.96 3.65
C VAL A 240 14.53 -10.95 5.13
N ARG A 241 14.02 -11.92 5.89
CA ARG A 241 14.27 -12.01 7.34
C ARG A 241 14.15 -13.43 7.84
N PRO A 242 15.19 -13.98 8.48
CA PRO A 242 15.09 -15.25 9.21
C PRO A 242 14.79 -14.97 10.68
N TYR A 243 13.96 -15.79 11.31
CA TYR A 243 13.75 -15.76 12.75
C TYR A 243 13.41 -17.14 13.32
N GLN A 244 13.63 -17.33 14.62
CA GLN A 244 13.34 -18.57 15.34
C GLN A 244 12.26 -18.30 16.40
N PRO A 245 10.96 -18.38 16.06
CA PRO A 245 9.89 -17.94 16.94
C PRO A 245 9.80 -18.74 18.25
N ASN A 246 10.18 -20.02 18.22
CA ASN A 246 10.16 -20.89 19.42
C ASN A 246 11.25 -20.50 20.44
N ARG A 247 12.35 -19.90 19.96
CA ARG A 247 13.49 -19.50 20.80
C ARG A 247 13.47 -18.03 21.19
N MET A 248 12.57 -17.23 20.59
CA MET A 248 12.47 -15.80 20.86
C MET A 248 11.95 -15.55 22.29
N SER A 249 12.68 -14.71 23.03
CA SER A 249 12.19 -14.14 24.30
C SER A 249 11.05 -13.14 24.04
N LEU A 250 10.24 -12.85 25.06
CA LEU A 250 9.13 -11.90 24.91
C LEU A 250 9.59 -10.51 24.41
N PRO A 251 10.69 -9.90 24.92
CA PRO A 251 11.19 -8.64 24.36
C PRO A 251 11.59 -8.75 22.90
N ALA A 252 12.19 -9.88 22.48
CA ALA A 252 12.54 -10.12 21.08
C ALA A 252 11.30 -10.23 20.19
N LYS A 253 10.24 -10.87 20.66
CA LYS A 253 8.95 -10.92 19.96
C LYS A 253 8.31 -9.54 19.80
N VAL A 254 8.33 -8.73 20.85
CA VAL A 254 7.81 -7.35 20.80
C VAL A 254 8.63 -6.50 19.82
N ALA A 255 9.96 -6.62 19.83
CA ALA A 255 10.81 -5.92 18.90
C ALA A 255 10.56 -6.34 17.42
N HIS A 256 10.41 -7.64 17.18
CA HIS A 256 10.05 -8.18 15.87
C HIS A 256 8.69 -7.64 15.40
N TYR A 257 7.68 -7.69 16.26
CA TYR A 257 6.34 -7.18 16.00
C TYR A 257 6.36 -5.68 15.67
N ALA A 258 7.05 -4.87 16.48
CA ALA A 258 7.21 -3.44 16.21
C ALA A 258 7.91 -3.18 14.86
N GLY A 259 8.94 -3.99 14.54
CA GLY A 259 9.60 -3.95 13.25
C GLY A 259 8.66 -4.27 12.08
N LYS A 260 7.78 -5.27 12.24
CA LYS A 260 6.77 -5.61 11.22
C LYS A 260 5.71 -4.52 11.03
N LEU A 261 5.29 -3.87 12.10
CA LEU A 261 4.38 -2.72 12.00
C LEU A 261 5.05 -1.53 11.30
N TRP A 262 6.33 -1.31 11.58
CA TRP A 262 7.08 -0.28 10.88
C TRP A 262 7.25 -0.60 9.40
N GLU A 263 7.62 -1.84 9.05
CA GLU A 263 7.70 -2.35 7.67
C GLU A 263 6.37 -2.11 6.92
N LEU A 264 5.23 -2.42 7.55
CA LEU A 264 3.91 -2.20 6.97
C LEU A 264 3.69 -0.74 6.54
N LEU A 265 4.23 0.22 7.32
CA LEU A 265 4.03 1.65 7.09
C LEU A 265 5.11 2.29 6.21
N SER A 266 6.32 1.71 6.15
CA SER A 266 7.49 2.34 5.52
C SER A 266 7.98 1.66 4.25
N ASP A 267 7.67 0.37 4.09
CA ASP A 267 8.27 -0.43 3.04
C ASP A 267 7.36 -0.57 1.82
N GLU A 268 7.95 -1.03 0.74
CA GLU A 268 7.23 -1.35 -0.48
C GLU A 268 6.54 -2.73 -0.38
N PRO A 269 5.43 -2.93 -1.12
CA PRO A 269 4.77 -4.21 -1.19
C PRO A 269 5.62 -5.25 -1.93
N ARG A 270 5.50 -6.51 -1.52
CA ARG A 270 6.13 -7.67 -2.15
C ARG A 270 5.06 -8.65 -2.64
N GLU A 271 5.47 -9.60 -3.49
CA GLU A 271 4.65 -10.71 -3.98
C GLU A 271 3.22 -10.29 -4.39
N SER A 272 3.11 -9.46 -5.43
CA SER A 272 1.83 -8.98 -5.96
C SER A 272 0.93 -8.29 -4.90
N ASN A 273 1.54 -7.56 -3.97
CA ASN A 273 0.90 -6.82 -2.86
C ASN A 273 0.27 -7.72 -1.77
N THR A 274 0.68 -8.97 -1.65
CA THR A 274 0.21 -9.88 -0.59
C THR A 274 1.06 -9.78 0.67
N GLU A 275 2.32 -9.38 0.54
CA GLU A 275 3.28 -9.22 1.64
C GLU A 275 4.03 -7.89 1.54
N GLY A 276 4.82 -7.56 2.56
CA GLY A 276 5.60 -6.33 2.65
C GLY A 276 4.83 -5.15 3.22
N GLY A 277 5.18 -3.95 2.77
CA GLY A 277 4.60 -2.71 3.26
C GLY A 277 3.46 -2.18 2.38
N LEU A 278 2.80 -1.15 2.90
CA LEU A 278 1.72 -0.43 2.22
C LEU A 278 2.09 1.03 1.92
N PHE A 279 3.36 1.41 2.12
CA PHE A 279 3.80 2.80 2.01
C PHE A 279 3.36 3.50 0.71
N PRO A 280 3.54 2.93 -0.50
CA PRO A 280 3.15 3.60 -1.73
C PRO A 280 1.63 3.85 -1.81
N ALA A 281 0.81 2.90 -1.31
CA ALA A 281 -0.64 3.04 -1.28
C ALA A 281 -1.08 4.10 -0.27
N ILE A 282 -0.48 4.12 0.92
CA ILE A 282 -0.74 5.13 1.96
C ILE A 282 -0.34 6.51 1.45
N PHE A 283 0.88 6.65 0.93
CA PHE A 283 1.39 7.91 0.39
C PHE A 283 0.53 8.43 -0.76
N GLY A 284 0.20 7.56 -1.72
CA GLY A 284 -0.67 7.92 -2.85
C GLY A 284 -2.04 8.40 -2.40
N THR A 285 -2.66 7.72 -1.42
CA THR A 285 -3.97 8.10 -0.87
C THR A 285 -3.90 9.44 -0.13
N VAL A 286 -2.90 9.64 0.72
CA VAL A 286 -2.70 10.91 1.45
C VAL A 286 -2.47 12.06 0.48
N MET A 287 -1.60 11.88 -0.52
CA MET A 287 -1.33 12.88 -1.55
C MET A 287 -2.61 13.23 -2.33
N LEU A 288 -3.39 12.21 -2.74
CA LEU A 288 -4.64 12.38 -3.45
C LEU A 288 -5.67 13.18 -2.63
N ILE A 289 -5.83 12.83 -1.34
CA ILE A 289 -6.75 13.54 -0.43
C ILE A 289 -6.28 14.98 -0.21
N PHE A 290 -4.96 15.19 -0.02
CA PHE A 290 -4.41 16.53 0.17
C PHE A 290 -4.66 17.42 -1.06
N VAL A 291 -4.34 16.94 -2.27
CA VAL A 291 -4.55 17.69 -3.51
C VAL A 291 -6.05 17.91 -3.75
N MET A 292 -6.90 16.88 -3.55
CA MET A 292 -8.35 17.02 -3.64
C MET A 292 -8.88 18.13 -2.70
N SER A 293 -8.44 18.12 -1.44
CA SER A 293 -8.87 19.11 -0.43
C SER A 293 -8.44 20.53 -0.79
N LEU A 294 -7.23 20.68 -1.36
CA LEU A 294 -6.73 21.97 -1.83
C LEU A 294 -7.65 22.64 -2.86
N PHE A 295 -8.33 21.86 -3.68
CA PHE A 295 -9.29 22.37 -4.66
C PHE A 295 -10.72 22.41 -4.09
N SER A 296 -11.19 21.37 -3.39
CA SER A 296 -12.58 21.28 -2.96
C SER A 296 -12.94 22.26 -1.85
N PHE A 297 -12.06 22.47 -0.84
CA PHE A 297 -12.39 23.34 0.28
C PHE A 297 -12.51 24.81 -0.11
N PRO A 298 -11.53 25.44 -0.79
CA PRO A 298 -11.69 26.83 -1.17
C PRO A 298 -12.92 27.06 -2.06
N LEU A 299 -13.14 26.19 -3.06
CA LEU A 299 -14.28 26.33 -3.96
C LEU A 299 -15.61 26.12 -3.24
N GLY A 300 -15.71 25.08 -2.41
CA GLY A 300 -16.93 24.77 -1.66
C GLY A 300 -17.28 25.85 -0.62
N VAL A 301 -16.28 26.29 0.15
CA VAL A 301 -16.47 27.34 1.17
C VAL A 301 -16.86 28.68 0.53
N LEU A 302 -16.16 29.10 -0.53
CA LEU A 302 -16.51 30.35 -1.24
C LEU A 302 -17.91 30.29 -1.84
N ALA A 303 -18.27 29.15 -2.44
CA ALA A 303 -19.61 28.95 -3.00
C ALA A 303 -20.69 29.00 -1.89
N ALA A 304 -20.46 28.34 -0.76
CA ALA A 304 -21.37 28.35 0.39
C ALA A 304 -21.56 29.73 1.00
N ILE A 305 -20.46 30.48 1.21
CA ILE A 305 -20.51 31.84 1.70
C ILE A 305 -21.32 32.71 0.74
N TYR A 306 -21.04 32.62 -0.57
CA TYR A 306 -21.79 33.37 -1.56
C TYR A 306 -23.27 33.03 -1.54
N LEU A 307 -23.64 31.75 -1.53
CA LEU A 307 -25.02 31.29 -1.54
C LEU A 307 -25.77 31.64 -0.25
N ARG A 308 -25.09 31.75 0.88
CA ARG A 308 -25.70 32.00 2.18
C ARG A 308 -25.78 33.48 2.52
N GLU A 309 -24.70 34.24 2.27
CA GLU A 309 -24.58 35.64 2.74
C GLU A 309 -24.87 36.68 1.65
N TYR A 310 -24.54 36.40 0.39
CA TYR A 310 -24.59 37.37 -0.68
C TYR A 310 -25.69 37.12 -1.72
N ALA A 311 -26.04 35.88 -1.96
CA ALA A 311 -27.01 35.55 -3.01
C ALA A 311 -28.43 35.93 -2.62
N LYS A 312 -29.08 36.81 -3.44
CA LYS A 312 -30.49 37.11 -3.27
C LYS A 312 -31.36 35.92 -3.66
N GLU A 313 -32.35 35.60 -2.86
CA GLU A 313 -33.30 34.54 -3.18
C GLU A 313 -33.96 34.76 -4.55
N GLY A 314 -33.81 33.77 -5.44
CA GLY A 314 -34.34 33.82 -6.80
C GLY A 314 -34.30 32.45 -7.48
N VAL A 315 -34.81 32.38 -8.70
CA VAL A 315 -34.88 31.13 -9.46
C VAL A 315 -33.50 30.52 -9.68
N ILE A 316 -32.50 31.36 -9.98
CA ILE A 316 -31.14 30.90 -10.26
C ILE A 316 -30.50 30.27 -9.01
N VAL A 317 -30.59 30.95 -7.85
CA VAL A 317 -30.04 30.43 -6.60
C VAL A 317 -30.72 29.12 -6.19
N ARG A 318 -32.02 29.00 -6.38
CA ARG A 318 -32.78 27.77 -6.15
C ARG A 318 -32.31 26.64 -7.08
N MET A 319 -32.08 26.93 -8.36
CA MET A 319 -31.57 25.95 -9.32
C MET A 319 -30.18 25.48 -8.92
N VAL A 320 -29.28 26.37 -8.51
CA VAL A 320 -27.94 26.03 -8.07
C VAL A 320 -27.99 25.13 -6.82
N ARG A 321 -28.82 25.45 -5.82
CA ARG A 321 -28.99 24.61 -4.63
C ARG A 321 -29.52 23.21 -4.97
N ILE A 322 -30.51 23.13 -5.87
CA ILE A 322 -31.04 21.85 -6.35
C ILE A 322 -29.91 21.06 -7.07
N ALA A 323 -29.14 21.73 -7.92
CA ALA A 323 -28.04 21.09 -8.62
C ALA A 323 -26.98 20.56 -7.63
N VAL A 324 -26.56 21.37 -6.65
CA VAL A 324 -25.59 20.96 -5.62
C VAL A 324 -26.09 19.74 -4.84
N ASN A 325 -27.36 19.77 -4.40
CA ASN A 325 -27.94 18.64 -3.66
C ASN A 325 -28.06 17.37 -4.53
N ASN A 326 -28.41 17.53 -5.82
CA ASN A 326 -28.50 16.41 -6.74
C ASN A 326 -27.11 15.84 -7.11
N LEU A 327 -26.07 16.69 -7.21
CA LEU A 327 -24.70 16.22 -7.45
C LEU A 327 -24.26 15.23 -6.36
N ALA A 328 -24.58 15.48 -5.10
CA ALA A 328 -24.23 14.56 -4.00
C ALA A 328 -24.84 13.16 -4.14
N GLY A 329 -25.94 13.04 -4.91
CA GLY A 329 -26.61 11.75 -5.16
C GLY A 329 -26.15 11.00 -6.43
N ILE A 330 -25.23 11.57 -7.21
CA ILE A 330 -24.75 10.92 -8.45
C ILE A 330 -23.80 9.77 -8.09
N PRO A 331 -23.96 8.56 -8.69
CA PRO A 331 -23.01 7.47 -8.51
C PRO A 331 -21.58 7.87 -8.86
N SER A 332 -20.61 7.49 -8.02
CA SER A 332 -19.19 7.87 -8.19
C SER A 332 -18.58 7.47 -9.54
N ILE A 333 -19.08 6.38 -10.15
CA ILE A 333 -18.64 5.94 -11.48
C ILE A 333 -18.88 7.00 -12.57
N VAL A 334 -19.98 7.76 -12.46
CA VAL A 334 -20.29 8.82 -13.41
C VAL A 334 -19.27 9.94 -13.33
N TYR A 335 -18.84 10.31 -12.11
CA TYR A 335 -17.75 11.26 -11.91
C TYR A 335 -16.42 10.73 -12.48
N GLY A 336 -16.14 9.44 -12.34
CA GLY A 336 -14.97 8.81 -12.92
C GLY A 336 -14.94 8.91 -14.45
N ILE A 337 -16.05 8.60 -15.11
CA ILE A 337 -16.17 8.70 -16.56
C ILE A 337 -16.06 10.16 -17.02
N PHE A 338 -16.74 11.08 -16.32
CA PHE A 338 -16.65 12.50 -16.60
C PHE A 338 -15.22 13.01 -16.42
N GLY A 339 -14.56 12.65 -15.32
CA GLY A 339 -13.20 13.05 -15.05
C GLY A 339 -12.21 12.58 -16.11
N LEU A 340 -12.36 11.35 -16.58
CA LEU A 340 -11.56 10.83 -17.68
C LEU A 340 -11.81 11.61 -18.99
N ALA A 341 -13.06 11.80 -19.36
CA ALA A 341 -13.42 12.47 -20.61
C ALA A 341 -13.05 13.95 -20.59
N PHE A 342 -13.39 14.65 -19.51
CA PHE A 342 -13.24 16.10 -19.41
C PHE A 342 -11.83 16.52 -18.99
N PHE A 343 -11.31 15.97 -17.87
CA PHE A 343 -10.01 16.40 -17.38
C PHE A 343 -8.86 15.78 -18.17
N VAL A 344 -8.88 14.46 -18.38
CA VAL A 344 -7.75 13.79 -19.03
C VAL A 344 -7.76 14.09 -20.54
N TYR A 345 -8.82 13.70 -21.25
CA TYR A 345 -8.85 13.84 -22.70
C TYR A 345 -9.17 15.26 -23.16
N GLY A 346 -10.10 15.94 -22.49
CA GLY A 346 -10.47 17.32 -22.85
C GLY A 346 -9.37 18.31 -22.49
N ILE A 347 -9.14 18.54 -21.19
CA ILE A 347 -8.18 19.55 -20.73
C ILE A 347 -6.76 19.08 -20.95
N GLY A 348 -6.39 17.88 -20.48
CA GLY A 348 -5.04 17.34 -20.61
C GLY A 348 -4.60 17.17 -22.05
N GLY A 349 -5.47 16.59 -22.90
CA GLY A 349 -5.19 16.47 -24.33
C GLY A 349 -5.04 17.81 -25.04
N SER A 350 -5.84 18.82 -24.66
CA SER A 350 -5.70 20.18 -25.20
C SER A 350 -4.39 20.84 -24.76
N ILE A 351 -3.97 20.65 -23.52
CA ILE A 351 -2.68 21.15 -23.02
C ILE A 351 -1.53 20.52 -23.82
N ASP A 352 -1.57 19.21 -24.06
CA ASP A 352 -0.54 18.52 -24.81
C ASP A 352 -0.49 19.02 -26.26
N GLN A 353 -1.63 19.19 -26.92
CA GLN A 353 -1.67 19.71 -28.29
C GLN A 353 -1.15 21.14 -28.40
N LEU A 354 -1.44 22.01 -27.43
CA LEU A 354 -1.07 23.43 -27.48
C LEU A 354 0.36 23.70 -27.00
N PHE A 355 0.82 23.00 -25.98
CA PHE A 355 2.07 23.31 -25.29
C PHE A 355 3.17 22.25 -25.46
N PHE A 356 2.79 21.02 -25.81
CA PHE A 356 3.71 19.87 -25.90
C PHE A 356 3.47 18.99 -27.14
N PRO A 357 3.22 19.58 -28.33
CA PRO A 357 2.92 18.81 -29.54
C PRO A 357 4.06 17.88 -29.96
N GLU A 358 5.31 18.22 -29.60
CA GLU A 358 6.49 17.39 -29.83
C GLU A 358 6.52 16.07 -29.03
N ARG A 359 5.66 15.93 -28.02
CA ARG A 359 5.55 14.71 -27.22
C ARG A 359 4.60 13.69 -27.83
N LEU A 360 3.66 14.12 -28.62
CA LEU A 360 2.69 13.22 -29.24
C LEU A 360 3.38 12.16 -30.13
N PRO A 361 2.94 10.88 -30.12
CA PRO A 361 1.70 10.36 -29.53
C PRO A 361 1.74 10.01 -28.04
N ASP A 362 2.84 10.26 -27.31
CA ASP A 362 3.01 9.97 -25.89
C ASP A 362 2.62 11.21 -25.05
N PRO A 363 1.32 11.38 -24.67
CA PRO A 363 0.85 12.60 -24.03
C PRO A 363 1.43 12.74 -22.61
N THR A 364 1.60 13.99 -22.15
CA THR A 364 2.05 14.31 -20.79
C THR A 364 0.88 14.49 -19.84
N PHE A 365 -0.10 15.30 -20.25
CA PHE A 365 -1.28 15.65 -19.48
C PHE A 365 -2.52 14.89 -19.93
N GLY A 366 -2.59 14.47 -21.19
CA GLY A 366 -3.66 13.65 -21.77
C GLY A 366 -3.61 12.18 -21.30
N THR A 367 -3.00 11.90 -20.17
CA THR A 367 -2.90 10.59 -19.54
C THR A 367 -3.38 10.64 -18.10
N GLY A 368 -3.80 9.50 -17.53
CA GLY A 368 -4.25 9.40 -16.14
C GLY A 368 -3.14 9.78 -15.15
N GLY A 369 -3.51 10.44 -14.05
CA GLY A 369 -2.56 10.83 -13.01
C GLY A 369 -3.26 11.37 -11.77
N ILE A 370 -2.49 11.53 -10.68
CA ILE A 370 -2.99 11.97 -9.37
C ILE A 370 -3.71 13.32 -9.49
N LEU A 371 -3.21 14.25 -10.29
CA LEU A 371 -3.83 15.56 -10.48
C LEU A 371 -5.27 15.44 -10.98
N TRP A 372 -5.48 14.67 -12.05
CA TRP A 372 -6.80 14.51 -12.66
C TRP A 372 -7.74 13.70 -11.76
N ALA A 373 -7.23 12.66 -11.10
CA ALA A 373 -7.98 11.91 -10.11
C ALA A 373 -8.42 12.80 -8.94
N SER A 374 -7.52 13.65 -8.42
CA SER A 374 -7.83 14.58 -7.33
C SER A 374 -8.86 15.63 -7.74
N LEU A 375 -8.77 16.17 -8.95
CA LEU A 375 -9.77 17.11 -9.48
C LEU A 375 -11.15 16.46 -9.65
N THR A 376 -11.18 15.22 -10.12
CA THR A 376 -12.43 14.45 -10.25
C THR A 376 -13.07 14.19 -8.89
N LEU A 377 -12.28 13.80 -7.90
CA LEU A 377 -12.75 13.61 -6.51
C LEU A 377 -13.12 14.93 -5.85
N SER A 378 -12.45 16.03 -6.21
CA SER A 378 -12.81 17.36 -5.75
C SER A 378 -14.22 17.74 -6.17
N LEU A 379 -14.62 17.46 -7.42
CA LEU A 379 -15.99 17.67 -7.87
C LEU A 379 -17.02 16.88 -7.06
N LEU A 380 -16.67 15.65 -6.66
CA LEU A 380 -17.54 14.81 -5.83
C LEU A 380 -17.69 15.40 -4.41
N THR A 381 -16.65 16.02 -3.87
CA THR A 381 -16.62 16.53 -2.49
C THR A 381 -17.12 17.96 -2.35
N VAL A 382 -17.02 18.81 -3.39
CA VAL A 382 -17.50 20.20 -3.37
C VAL A 382 -18.94 20.34 -2.87
N PRO A 383 -19.93 19.57 -3.33
CA PRO A 383 -21.31 19.65 -2.81
C PRO A 383 -21.40 19.41 -1.30
N VAL A 384 -20.65 18.45 -0.79
CA VAL A 384 -20.60 18.12 0.65
C VAL A 384 -20.03 19.29 1.45
N VAL A 385 -18.93 19.90 0.96
CA VAL A 385 -18.34 21.09 1.58
C VAL A 385 -19.29 22.28 1.55
N ILE A 386 -20.01 22.49 0.45
CA ILE A 386 -21.00 23.56 0.35
C ILE A 386 -22.08 23.38 1.43
N VAL A 387 -22.72 22.21 1.48
CA VAL A 387 -23.80 21.93 2.44
C VAL A 387 -23.34 22.07 3.88
N ALA A 388 -22.21 21.44 4.22
CA ALA A 388 -21.64 21.52 5.57
C ALA A 388 -21.29 22.96 5.98
N THR A 389 -20.79 23.77 5.05
CA THR A 389 -20.47 25.19 5.31
C THR A 389 -21.74 26.03 5.43
N GLU A 390 -22.75 25.82 4.59
CA GLU A 390 -24.05 26.50 4.72
C GLU A 390 -24.74 26.21 6.05
N GLU A 391 -24.68 24.93 6.51
CA GLU A 391 -25.23 24.53 7.81
C GLU A 391 -24.46 25.17 8.97
N ALA A 392 -23.14 25.17 8.91
CA ALA A 392 -22.27 25.81 9.92
C ALA A 392 -22.55 27.32 10.01
N LEU A 393 -22.62 27.99 8.86
CA LEU A 393 -22.99 29.41 8.81
C LEU A 393 -24.43 29.64 9.32
N GLY A 394 -25.37 28.71 9.07
CA GLY A 394 -26.73 28.76 9.54
C GLY A 394 -26.88 28.66 11.06
N ALA A 395 -25.95 27.99 11.72
CA ALA A 395 -25.93 27.82 13.17
C ALA A 395 -25.44 29.11 13.93
N ILE A 396 -24.85 30.07 13.23
CA ILE A 396 -24.34 31.32 13.86
C ILE A 396 -25.52 32.24 14.25
N PRO A 397 -25.64 32.64 15.53
CA PRO A 397 -26.69 33.55 16.00
C PRO A 397 -26.65 34.89 15.25
N ASN A 398 -27.82 35.47 14.96
CA ASN A 398 -27.94 36.72 14.22
C ASN A 398 -27.18 37.90 14.91
N GLY A 399 -27.16 37.95 16.24
CA GLY A 399 -26.44 38.98 16.97
C GLY A 399 -24.93 38.98 16.72
N VAL A 400 -24.31 37.84 16.43
CA VAL A 400 -22.89 37.76 16.06
C VAL A 400 -22.67 38.32 14.65
N ARG A 401 -23.60 38.06 13.72
CA ARG A 401 -23.58 38.60 12.36
C ARG A 401 -23.74 40.11 12.34
N GLU A 402 -24.73 40.63 13.10
CA GLU A 402 -24.97 42.07 13.23
C GLU A 402 -23.78 42.79 13.87
N GLY A 403 -23.17 42.16 14.90
CA GLY A 403 -21.97 42.69 15.53
C GLY A 403 -20.78 42.76 14.57
N SER A 404 -20.58 41.73 13.73
CA SER A 404 -19.54 41.74 12.70
C SER A 404 -19.75 42.84 11.65
N LEU A 405 -20.99 43.00 11.17
CA LEU A 405 -21.33 44.06 10.22
C LEU A 405 -21.19 45.44 10.80
N ALA A 406 -21.40 45.64 12.11
CA ALA A 406 -21.24 46.94 12.79
C ALA A 406 -19.76 47.34 12.96
N LEU A 407 -18.85 46.37 12.88
CA LEU A 407 -17.42 46.60 12.98
C LEU A 407 -16.73 46.84 11.61
N GLY A 408 -17.45 46.64 10.50
CA GLY A 408 -16.95 46.78 9.12
C GLY A 408 -16.64 45.43 8.54
#